data_a3da4a38ac2ae0f62fc724c10374a5f7
#
_entry.id   a3da4a38ac2ae0f62fc724c10374a5f7
#
_cell.length_a   1.000
_cell.length_b   1.000
_cell.length_c   1.000
_cell.angle_alpha   90.00
_cell.angle_beta   90.00
_cell.angle_gamma   90.00
#
_symmetry.space_group_name_H-M   'P 1'
#
loop_
_entity.id
_entity.type
_entity.pdbx_description
1 polymer ?
#
loop_
_entity_poly.entity_id
_entity_poly.type
_entity_poly.pdbx_seq_one_letter_code
_entity_poly.pdbx_strand_id
1 'polypeptide(L)'
;MIDAKKFYINGEWITPTNSETIDVINPANEKVFTSIGSGCVNDINKAVDAAKEAFKIYSKTEIDERIILLKKIYNIYKKRYEEIAQTICLEMGCPIQLSRNAQTKVGLNHLKTAINLLNDYKFEYKENNYIIKKNL
;
A
#
# COMPACT_ATOMS: atom_id res chain seq x y z
N MET A 1 -18.26 -4.49 1.83
CA MET A 1 -17.64 -3.16 1.62
C MET A 1 -16.77 -2.87 2.84
N ILE A 2 -15.53 -2.46 2.67
CA ILE A 2 -14.65 -2.09 3.80
C ILE A 2 -15.20 -0.80 4.39
N ASP A 3 -15.31 -0.72 5.72
CA ASP A 3 -15.67 0.52 6.41
C ASP A 3 -14.48 1.49 6.31
N ALA A 4 -14.59 2.47 5.44
CA ALA A 4 -13.53 3.45 5.16
C ALA A 4 -13.19 4.36 6.36
N LYS A 5 -13.99 4.30 7.43
CA LYS A 5 -13.74 5.04 8.67
C LYS A 5 -12.78 4.33 9.63
N LYS A 6 -12.47 3.06 9.38
CA LYS A 6 -11.55 2.28 10.21
C LYS A 6 -10.12 2.30 9.69
N PHE A 7 -9.17 2.17 10.61
CA PHE A 7 -7.75 1.99 10.29
C PHE A 7 -7.35 0.54 10.41
N TYR A 8 -6.49 0.08 9.49
CA TYR A 8 -5.89 -1.25 9.60
C TYR A 8 -4.56 -1.14 10.31
N ILE A 9 -4.51 -1.54 11.58
CA ILE A 9 -3.30 -1.47 12.42
C ILE A 9 -3.10 -2.81 13.11
N ASN A 10 -1.89 -3.33 13.08
CA ASN A 10 -1.49 -4.59 13.71
C ASN A 10 -2.37 -5.79 13.33
N GLY A 11 -2.78 -5.85 12.06
CA GLY A 11 -3.59 -6.97 11.54
C GLY A 11 -5.09 -6.84 11.77
N GLU A 12 -5.57 -5.74 12.37
CA GLU A 12 -6.97 -5.54 12.73
C GLU A 12 -7.54 -4.22 12.20
N TRP A 13 -8.85 -4.22 11.91
CA TRP A 13 -9.60 -3.02 11.58
C TRP A 13 -10.10 -2.35 12.86
N ILE A 14 -9.47 -1.25 13.26
CA ILE A 14 -9.79 -0.53 14.50
C ILE A 14 -10.55 0.77 14.20
N THR A 15 -11.42 1.14 15.15
CA THR A 15 -12.07 2.44 15.13
C THR A 15 -11.08 3.53 15.55
N PRO A 16 -11.02 4.68 14.83
CA PRO A 16 -10.22 5.82 15.25
C PRO A 16 -10.48 6.25 16.69
N THR A 17 -9.48 6.81 17.34
CA THR A 17 -9.58 7.30 18.72
C THR A 17 -10.56 8.47 18.85
N ASN A 18 -10.66 9.30 17.79
CA ASN A 18 -11.68 10.34 17.67
C ASN A 18 -12.77 9.92 16.67
N SER A 19 -13.90 10.59 16.70
CA SER A 19 -15.03 10.36 15.80
C SER A 19 -15.04 11.27 14.57
N GLU A 20 -13.97 12.05 14.35
CA GLU A 20 -13.87 12.97 13.22
C GLU A 20 -13.74 12.20 11.90
N THR A 21 -14.34 12.76 10.87
CA THR A 21 -14.28 12.21 9.51
C THR A 21 -13.92 13.29 8.50
N ILE A 22 -13.33 12.86 7.39
CA ILE A 22 -13.01 13.71 6.25
C ILE A 22 -13.87 13.24 5.08
N ASP A 23 -14.61 14.15 4.49
CA ASP A 23 -15.41 13.86 3.30
C ASP A 23 -14.51 13.71 2.07
N VAL A 24 -14.78 12.66 1.28
CA VAL A 24 -14.12 12.43 0.00
C VAL A 24 -15.06 12.87 -1.10
N ILE A 25 -14.65 13.92 -1.80
CA ILE A 25 -15.45 14.58 -2.83
C ILE A 25 -15.03 14.04 -4.20
N ASN A 26 -16.01 13.67 -5.03
CA ASN A 26 -15.77 13.37 -6.44
C ASN A 26 -15.62 14.66 -7.23
N PRO A 27 -14.42 14.98 -7.79
CA PRO A 27 -14.20 16.25 -8.50
C PRO A 27 -15.02 16.41 -9.79
N ALA A 28 -15.50 15.31 -10.37
CA ALA A 28 -16.32 15.37 -11.59
C ALA A 28 -17.71 15.94 -11.38
N ASN A 29 -18.25 15.87 -10.15
CA ASN A 29 -19.60 16.33 -9.85
C ASN A 29 -19.72 17.12 -8.54
N GLU A 30 -18.58 17.36 -7.88
CA GLU A 30 -18.43 18.10 -6.62
C GLU A 30 -19.26 17.55 -5.45
N LYS A 31 -19.67 16.28 -5.52
CA LYS A 31 -20.46 15.62 -4.47
C LYS A 31 -19.59 14.72 -3.61
N VAL A 32 -19.91 14.69 -2.32
CA VAL A 32 -19.37 13.70 -1.41
C VAL A 32 -19.85 12.31 -1.83
N PHE A 33 -18.95 11.37 -2.05
CA PHE A 33 -19.30 9.98 -2.37
C PHE A 33 -18.98 9.02 -1.23
N THR A 34 -18.10 9.41 -0.32
CA THR A 34 -17.80 8.65 0.92
C THR A 34 -17.16 9.58 1.95
N SER A 35 -16.91 9.05 3.16
CA SER A 35 -16.09 9.71 4.18
C SER A 35 -15.12 8.72 4.78
N ILE A 36 -13.94 9.19 5.18
CA ILE A 36 -12.90 8.42 5.85
C ILE A 36 -12.71 8.90 7.27
N GLY A 37 -12.18 8.03 8.15
CA GLY A 37 -11.82 8.42 9.50
C GLY A 37 -10.66 9.41 9.51
N SER A 38 -10.75 10.45 10.37
CA SER A 38 -9.63 11.35 10.65
C SER A 38 -8.81 10.78 11.80
N GLY A 39 -7.52 10.55 11.57
CA GLY A 39 -6.60 10.05 12.59
C GLY A 39 -6.10 11.16 13.51
N CYS A 40 -5.83 10.81 14.75
CA CYS A 40 -5.14 11.69 15.70
C CYS A 40 -3.72 11.17 16.00
N VAL A 41 -2.95 11.95 16.76
CA VAL A 41 -1.57 11.59 17.16
C VAL A 41 -1.51 10.23 17.84
N ASN A 42 -2.52 9.87 18.63
CA ASN A 42 -2.56 8.58 19.32
C ASN A 42 -2.71 7.40 18.32
N ASP A 43 -3.50 7.57 17.27
CA ASP A 43 -3.66 6.54 16.23
C ASP A 43 -2.37 6.36 15.42
N ILE A 44 -1.68 7.48 15.13
CA ILE A 44 -0.36 7.45 14.47
C ILE A 44 0.65 6.71 15.34
N ASN A 45 0.74 7.03 16.64
CA ASN A 45 1.67 6.38 17.55
C ASN A 45 1.41 4.87 17.62
N LYS A 46 0.16 4.43 17.75
CA LYS A 46 -0.21 3.01 17.71
C LYS A 46 0.25 2.32 16.41
N ALA A 47 0.06 2.98 15.27
CA ALA A 47 0.47 2.44 13.99
C ALA A 47 2.00 2.32 13.87
N VAL A 48 2.73 3.34 14.33
CA VAL A 48 4.19 3.35 14.34
C VAL A 48 4.75 2.27 15.28
N ASP A 49 4.18 2.12 16.47
CA ASP A 49 4.62 1.10 17.42
C ASP A 49 4.38 -0.31 16.89
N ALA A 50 3.21 -0.56 16.28
CA ALA A 50 2.92 -1.82 15.60
C ALA A 50 3.91 -2.11 14.46
N ALA A 51 4.25 -1.10 13.65
CA ALA A 51 5.21 -1.23 12.57
C ALA A 51 6.63 -1.53 13.09
N LYS A 52 7.07 -0.87 14.18
CA LYS A 52 8.37 -1.14 14.82
C LYS A 52 8.46 -2.57 15.34
N GLU A 53 7.41 -3.09 15.98
CA GLU A 53 7.39 -4.48 16.45
C GLU A 53 7.42 -5.47 15.27
N ALA A 54 6.62 -5.24 14.25
CA ALA A 54 6.63 -6.06 13.04
C ALA A 54 7.99 -6.06 12.34
N PHE A 55 8.69 -4.92 12.32
CA PHE A 55 10.00 -4.77 11.68
C PHE A 55 11.07 -5.67 12.31
N LYS A 56 11.02 -5.94 13.63
CA LYS A 56 11.96 -6.84 14.31
C LYS A 56 11.98 -8.26 13.71
N ILE A 57 10.86 -8.70 13.15
CA ILE A 57 10.70 -9.99 12.49
C ILE A 57 10.89 -9.84 10.98
N TYR A 58 10.17 -8.90 10.37
CA TYR A 58 10.14 -8.73 8.92
C TYR A 58 11.51 -8.36 8.32
N SER A 59 12.32 -7.58 9.04
CA SER A 59 13.68 -7.23 8.61
C SER A 59 14.61 -8.45 8.43
N LYS A 60 14.28 -9.57 9.07
CA LYS A 60 15.07 -10.82 9.03
C LYS A 60 14.54 -11.84 8.02
N THR A 61 13.46 -11.51 7.30
CA THR A 61 12.92 -12.40 6.27
C THR A 61 13.86 -12.51 5.08
N GLU A 62 13.90 -13.70 4.49
CA GLU A 62 14.68 -13.95 3.28
C GLU A 62 14.05 -13.25 2.05
N ILE A 63 14.88 -13.01 1.04
CA ILE A 63 14.43 -12.34 -0.20
C ILE A 63 13.29 -13.12 -0.86
N ASP A 64 13.38 -14.45 -0.91
CA ASP A 64 12.35 -15.31 -1.50
C ASP A 64 11.01 -15.18 -0.79
N GLU A 65 10.98 -15.06 0.53
CA GLU A 65 9.75 -14.84 1.30
C GLU A 65 9.10 -13.51 0.92
N ARG A 66 9.90 -12.45 0.75
CA ARG A 66 9.42 -11.13 0.31
C ARG A 66 8.87 -11.18 -1.11
N ILE A 67 9.55 -11.89 -2.02
CA ILE A 67 9.09 -12.09 -3.41
C ILE A 67 7.76 -12.86 -3.43
N ILE A 68 7.61 -13.92 -2.61
CA ILE A 68 6.36 -14.66 -2.49
C ILE A 68 5.23 -13.76 -2.00
N LEU A 69 5.49 -12.93 -1.00
CA LEU A 69 4.51 -11.97 -0.49
C LEU A 69 4.08 -10.96 -1.57
N LEU A 70 5.04 -10.35 -2.27
CA LEU A 70 4.76 -9.40 -3.36
C LEU A 70 3.98 -10.05 -4.51
N LYS A 71 4.28 -11.30 -4.87
CA LYS A 71 3.51 -12.07 -5.86
C LYS A 71 2.07 -12.31 -5.41
N LYS A 72 1.83 -12.59 -4.12
CA LYS A 72 0.48 -12.70 -3.56
C LYS A 72 -0.27 -11.37 -3.68
N ILE A 73 0.35 -10.26 -3.30
CA ILE A 73 -0.22 -8.91 -3.43
C ILE A 73 -0.54 -8.61 -4.90
N TYR A 74 0.39 -8.85 -5.82
CA TYR A 74 0.18 -8.68 -7.27
C TYR A 74 -1.04 -9.45 -7.78
N ASN A 75 -1.20 -10.70 -7.37
CA ASN A 75 -2.32 -11.52 -7.80
C ASN A 75 -3.66 -11.04 -7.22
N ILE A 76 -3.67 -10.55 -5.98
CA ILE A 76 -4.86 -9.96 -5.37
C ILE A 76 -5.21 -8.64 -6.07
N TYR A 77 -4.22 -7.79 -6.34
CA TYR A 77 -4.40 -6.56 -7.10
C TYR A 77 -5.05 -6.82 -8.47
N LYS A 78 -4.55 -7.83 -9.20
CA LYS A 78 -5.14 -8.24 -10.49
C LYS A 78 -6.61 -8.64 -10.36
N LYS A 79 -6.95 -9.42 -9.32
CA LYS A 79 -8.34 -9.86 -9.09
C LYS A 79 -9.26 -8.67 -8.77
N ARG A 80 -8.73 -7.65 -8.11
CA ARG A 80 -9.47 -6.45 -7.70
C ARG A 80 -9.27 -5.27 -8.66
N TYR A 81 -8.71 -5.50 -9.83
CA TYR A 81 -8.31 -4.45 -10.77
C TYR A 81 -9.45 -3.49 -11.12
N GLU A 82 -10.62 -4.03 -11.45
CA GLU A 82 -11.79 -3.22 -11.80
C GLU A 82 -12.33 -2.44 -10.60
N GLU A 83 -12.38 -3.04 -9.43
CA GLU A 83 -12.77 -2.37 -8.18
C GLU A 83 -11.86 -1.17 -7.89
N ILE A 84 -10.55 -1.37 -8.03
CA ILE A 84 -9.56 -0.29 -7.86
C ILE A 84 -9.75 0.79 -8.91
N ALA A 85 -9.99 0.43 -10.19
CA ALA A 85 -10.21 1.38 -11.25
C ALA A 85 -11.46 2.25 -11.02
N GLN A 86 -12.54 1.65 -10.54
CA GLN A 86 -13.77 2.39 -10.20
C GLN A 86 -13.53 3.35 -9.02
N THR A 87 -12.81 2.90 -7.99
CA THR A 87 -12.49 3.74 -6.84
C THR A 87 -11.65 4.95 -7.26
N ILE A 88 -10.59 4.72 -8.05
CA ILE A 88 -9.73 5.81 -8.56
C ILE A 88 -10.55 6.79 -9.44
N CYS A 89 -11.44 6.26 -10.28
CA CYS A 89 -12.31 7.09 -11.12
C CYS A 89 -13.19 8.03 -10.28
N LEU A 90 -13.77 7.52 -9.20
CA LEU A 90 -14.61 8.32 -8.28
C LEU A 90 -13.78 9.35 -7.49
N GLU A 91 -12.61 8.97 -7.02
CA GLU A 91 -11.76 9.81 -6.17
C GLU A 91 -11.05 10.90 -6.97
N MET A 92 -10.60 10.60 -8.19
CA MET A 92 -9.93 11.56 -9.08
C MET A 92 -10.88 12.35 -9.96
N GLY A 93 -12.14 11.92 -10.10
CA GLY A 93 -13.07 12.49 -11.07
C GLY A 93 -12.66 12.28 -12.53
N CYS A 94 -11.81 11.31 -12.82
CA CYS A 94 -11.28 11.07 -14.16
C CYS A 94 -12.17 10.12 -14.98
N PRO A 95 -12.09 10.14 -16.32
CA PRO A 95 -12.77 9.15 -17.15
C PRO A 95 -12.33 7.72 -16.79
N ILE A 96 -13.28 6.79 -16.70
CA ILE A 96 -13.02 5.39 -16.31
C ILE A 96 -11.98 4.71 -17.20
N GLN A 97 -11.90 5.06 -18.49
CA GLN A 97 -10.89 4.53 -19.41
C GLN A 97 -9.48 4.97 -19.02
N LEU A 98 -9.30 6.21 -18.55
CA LEU A 98 -8.02 6.69 -18.02
C LEU A 98 -7.64 5.94 -16.76
N SER A 99 -8.59 5.75 -15.84
CA SER A 99 -8.36 4.98 -14.62
C SER A 99 -7.93 3.55 -14.95
N ARG A 100 -8.64 2.83 -15.82
CA ARG A 100 -8.32 1.46 -16.21
C ARG A 100 -6.97 1.35 -16.94
N ASN A 101 -6.73 2.20 -17.93
CA ASN A 101 -5.61 2.03 -18.86
C ASN A 101 -4.30 2.63 -18.37
N ALA A 102 -4.38 3.60 -17.46
CA ALA A 102 -3.21 4.30 -16.92
C ALA A 102 -3.11 4.11 -15.40
N GLN A 103 -3.98 4.73 -14.62
CA GLN A 103 -3.79 4.87 -13.17
C GLN A 103 -3.72 3.51 -12.43
N THR A 104 -4.69 2.63 -12.64
CA THR A 104 -4.69 1.30 -12.04
C THR A 104 -3.53 0.44 -12.55
N LYS A 105 -3.16 0.59 -13.82
CA LYS A 105 -2.06 -0.15 -14.42
C LYS A 105 -0.69 0.20 -13.82
N VAL A 106 -0.51 1.44 -13.41
CA VAL A 106 0.74 1.91 -12.77
C VAL A 106 1.03 1.11 -11.49
N GLY A 107 0.05 0.95 -10.60
CA GLY A 107 0.22 0.15 -9.37
C GLY A 107 0.63 -1.29 -9.66
N LEU A 108 0.01 -1.92 -10.66
CA LEU A 108 0.35 -3.28 -11.08
C LEU A 108 1.78 -3.37 -11.64
N ASN A 109 2.19 -2.39 -12.43
CA ASN A 109 3.54 -2.32 -12.99
C ASN A 109 4.59 -2.09 -11.89
N HIS A 110 4.33 -1.25 -10.90
CA HIS A 110 5.23 -1.03 -9.77
C HIS A 110 5.45 -2.32 -8.97
N LEU A 111 4.39 -3.09 -8.68
CA LEU A 111 4.53 -4.39 -8.02
C LEU A 111 5.38 -5.36 -8.84
N LYS A 112 5.16 -5.41 -10.16
CA LYS A 112 5.97 -6.26 -11.05
C LYS A 112 7.44 -5.82 -11.07
N THR A 113 7.69 -4.51 -11.13
CA THR A 113 9.06 -3.96 -11.10
C THR A 113 9.74 -4.28 -9.78
N ALA A 114 9.07 -4.13 -8.64
CA ALA A 114 9.62 -4.46 -7.33
C ALA A 114 9.99 -5.94 -7.22
N ILE A 115 9.14 -6.85 -7.74
CA ILE A 115 9.43 -8.29 -7.77
C ILE A 115 10.68 -8.58 -8.63
N ASN A 116 10.78 -7.97 -9.81
CA ASN A 116 11.92 -8.18 -10.70
C ASN A 116 13.21 -7.64 -10.09
N LEU A 117 13.15 -6.43 -9.50
CA LEU A 117 14.32 -5.83 -8.84
C LEU A 117 14.84 -6.69 -7.68
N LEU A 118 13.95 -7.27 -6.87
CA LEU A 118 14.35 -8.13 -5.76
C LEU A 118 15.06 -9.41 -6.21
N ASN A 119 14.72 -9.96 -7.39
CA ASN A 119 15.40 -11.14 -7.92
C ASN A 119 16.89 -10.88 -8.23
N ASP A 120 17.22 -9.66 -8.65
CA ASP A 120 18.55 -9.30 -9.13
C ASP A 120 19.34 -8.45 -8.12
N TYR A 121 18.66 -7.97 -7.05
CA TYR A 121 19.25 -7.04 -6.10
C TYR A 121 20.22 -7.75 -5.15
N LYS A 122 21.48 -7.31 -5.17
CA LYS A 122 22.51 -7.81 -4.28
C LYS A 122 22.63 -6.93 -3.06
N PHE A 123 22.24 -7.46 -1.89
CA PHE A 123 22.41 -6.78 -0.60
C PHE A 123 23.86 -6.80 -0.10
N GLU A 124 24.63 -7.80 -0.54
CA GLU A 124 26.05 -7.90 -0.28
C GLU A 124 26.79 -8.24 -1.58
N TYR A 125 27.89 -7.54 -1.87
CA TYR A 125 28.76 -7.84 -3.02
C TYR A 125 30.17 -7.35 -2.75
N LYS A 126 31.14 -7.95 -3.49
CA LYS A 126 32.54 -7.51 -3.49
C LYS A 126 32.76 -6.53 -4.63
N GLU A 127 33.43 -5.43 -4.31
CA GLU A 127 33.93 -4.48 -5.29
C GLU A 127 35.40 -4.18 -4.94
N ASN A 128 36.34 -4.60 -5.83
CA ASN A 128 37.76 -4.61 -5.56
C ASN A 128 38.10 -5.41 -4.28
N ASN A 129 38.72 -4.75 -3.30
CA ASN A 129 39.10 -5.32 -2.00
C ASN A 129 38.05 -5.08 -0.89
N TYR A 130 36.88 -4.53 -1.22
CA TYR A 130 35.85 -4.15 -0.26
C TYR A 130 34.64 -5.08 -0.35
N ILE A 131 34.04 -5.36 0.81
CA ILE A 131 32.72 -5.99 0.90
C ILE A 131 31.71 -4.87 1.17
N ILE A 132 30.80 -4.66 0.24
CA ILE A 132 29.73 -3.68 0.38
C ILE A 132 28.48 -4.40 0.89
N LYS A 133 28.00 -4.00 2.06
CA LYS A 133 26.73 -4.48 2.66
C LYS A 133 25.73 -3.33 2.66
N LYS A 134 24.57 -3.60 2.09
CA LYS A 134 23.42 -2.67 2.12
C LYS A 134 22.45 -3.17 3.19
N ASN A 135 22.48 -2.55 4.35
CA ASN A 135 21.54 -2.83 5.43
C ASN A 135 20.22 -2.11 5.12
N LEU A 136 19.11 -2.85 5.27
CA LEU A 136 17.77 -2.28 5.30
C LEU A 136 17.46 -1.81 6.72
#